data_24cc02292f4c87f90493ec90cf52bdd5
#
_entry.id   24cc02292f4c87f90493ec90cf52bdd5
#
_cell.length_a   1.000
_cell.length_b   1.000
_cell.length_c   1.000
_cell.angle_alpha   90.00
_cell.angle_beta   90.00
_cell.angle_gamma   90.00
#
_symmetry.space_group_name_H-M   'P 1'
#
loop_
_entity.id
_entity.type
_entity.pdbx_description
1 polymer ?
#
loop_
_entity_poly.entity_id
_entity_poly.type
_entity_poly.pdbx_seq_one_letter_code
_entity_poly.pdbx_strand_id
1 'polypeptide(L)'
;MSFSISIAESQKLVNDILPGLTMFVRDVNLSTVDAARYIPGMIIKELGYTDASCRVMGMVTSHRFAILSNHMRDLREYEHGTNWGLCVAMRDGYFKVLDVYTFKGKTQILLFHLPDDERWKWFRHLRLILRDQNIEEQWIDDCRKRFEYKSQLEPIPELCTDDWLARCAWPLGMNGFGKIENYGFVPEET
;
A
#
# COMPACT_ATOMS: atom_id res chain seq x y z
N MET A 1 7.70 0.79 27.34
CA MET A 1 8.68 -0.28 27.03
C MET A 1 9.27 -0.01 25.66
N SER A 2 10.58 0.19 25.54
CA SER A 2 11.25 0.36 24.25
C SER A 2 11.29 -1.01 23.57
N PHE A 3 10.60 -1.15 22.44
CA PHE A 3 10.66 -2.37 21.64
C PHE A 3 11.94 -2.30 20.81
N SER A 4 12.96 -3.05 21.18
CA SER A 4 14.19 -3.16 20.39
C SER A 4 14.12 -4.47 19.59
N ILE A 5 14.12 -4.35 18.27
CA ILE A 5 14.31 -5.49 17.37
C ILE A 5 15.74 -5.98 17.56
N SER A 6 15.93 -7.28 17.71
CA SER A 6 17.25 -7.89 17.74
C SER A 6 17.98 -7.71 16.39
N ILE A 7 19.32 -7.77 16.42
CA ILE A 7 20.11 -7.69 15.18
C ILE A 7 19.70 -8.79 14.18
N ALA A 8 19.37 -9.99 14.66
CA ALA A 8 18.94 -11.10 13.82
C ALA A 8 17.58 -10.83 13.15
N GLU A 9 16.64 -10.20 13.85
CA GLU A 9 15.35 -9.79 13.30
C GLU A 9 15.51 -8.66 12.29
N SER A 10 16.40 -7.70 12.56
CA SER A 10 16.73 -6.63 11.61
C SER A 10 17.36 -7.18 10.34
N GLN A 11 18.23 -8.19 10.45
CA GLN A 11 18.82 -8.86 9.28
C GLN A 11 17.76 -9.62 8.45
N LYS A 12 16.82 -10.30 9.11
CA LYS A 12 15.70 -10.94 8.41
C LYS A 12 14.81 -9.92 7.70
N LEU A 13 14.54 -8.80 8.33
CA LEU A 13 13.78 -7.72 7.71
C LEU A 13 14.45 -7.26 6.41
N VAL A 14 15.75 -6.98 6.47
CA VAL A 14 16.52 -6.50 5.30
C VAL A 14 16.63 -7.57 4.22
N ASN A 15 16.80 -8.85 4.60
CA ASN A 15 17.05 -9.91 3.64
C ASN A 15 15.78 -10.53 3.04
N ASP A 16 14.69 -10.61 3.81
CA ASP A 16 13.51 -11.40 3.44
C ASP A 16 12.31 -10.53 3.07
N ILE A 17 12.20 -9.32 3.63
CA ILE A 17 11.00 -8.51 3.51
C ILE A 17 11.16 -7.34 2.53
N LEU A 18 12.31 -6.69 2.53
CA LEU A 18 12.55 -5.53 1.65
C LEU A 18 12.98 -5.90 0.21
N PRO A 19 13.71 -7.01 -0.06
CA PRO A 19 14.10 -7.33 -1.41
C PRO A 19 12.92 -7.65 -2.32
N GLY A 20 13.03 -7.27 -3.60
CA GLY A 20 12.03 -7.58 -4.62
C GLY A 20 10.74 -6.76 -4.53
N LEU A 21 10.72 -5.67 -3.74
CA LEU A 21 9.57 -4.77 -3.70
C LEU A 21 9.30 -4.19 -5.09
N THR A 22 8.08 -4.41 -5.55
CA THR A 22 7.55 -3.87 -6.78
C THR A 22 6.34 -2.97 -6.51
N MET A 23 5.97 -2.19 -7.51
CA MET A 23 4.91 -1.19 -7.41
C MET A 23 3.62 -1.69 -8.04
N PHE A 24 2.52 -1.53 -7.32
CA PHE A 24 1.16 -1.80 -7.78
C PHE A 24 0.28 -0.60 -7.51
N VAL A 25 -0.79 -0.46 -8.27
CA VAL A 25 -1.74 0.64 -8.12
C VAL A 25 -3.16 0.12 -8.08
N ARG A 26 -3.97 0.73 -7.22
CA ARG A 26 -5.41 0.53 -7.15
C ARG A 26 -6.07 1.91 -7.12
N ASP A 27 -6.65 2.32 -8.22
CA ASP A 27 -7.34 3.59 -8.34
C ASP A 27 -8.76 3.49 -7.77
N VAL A 28 -9.15 4.46 -6.96
CA VAL A 28 -10.42 4.44 -6.21
C VAL A 28 -10.99 5.84 -6.07
N ASN A 29 -12.30 5.96 -6.00
CA ASN A 29 -12.96 7.20 -5.60
C ASN A 29 -13.32 7.11 -4.12
N LEU A 30 -12.61 7.84 -3.27
CA LEU A 30 -12.90 7.93 -1.85
C LEU A 30 -13.70 9.21 -1.55
N SER A 31 -14.61 9.12 -0.58
CA SER A 31 -15.15 10.33 0.05
C SER A 31 -14.04 11.06 0.82
N THR A 32 -14.21 12.36 1.04
CA THR A 32 -13.27 13.14 1.87
C THR A 32 -13.13 12.54 3.27
N VAL A 33 -14.22 12.01 3.83
CA VAL A 33 -14.23 11.37 5.14
C VAL A 33 -13.41 10.07 5.13
N ASP A 34 -13.55 9.24 4.10
CA ASP A 34 -12.82 7.97 4.01
C ASP A 34 -11.34 8.21 3.72
N ALA A 35 -11.02 9.15 2.85
CA ALA A 35 -9.63 9.52 2.56
C ALA A 35 -8.89 10.02 3.81
N ALA A 36 -9.56 10.83 4.65
CA ALA A 36 -8.98 11.37 5.88
C ALA A 36 -8.70 10.32 6.97
N ARG A 37 -9.19 9.09 6.81
CA ARG A 37 -8.95 7.99 7.76
C ARG A 37 -7.56 7.36 7.58
N TYR A 38 -6.93 7.55 6.42
CA TYR A 38 -5.58 7.01 6.17
C TYR A 38 -4.53 7.98 6.70
N ILE A 39 -3.89 7.58 7.80
CA ILE A 39 -2.89 8.41 8.49
C ILE A 39 -1.53 7.71 8.41
N PRO A 40 -0.44 8.41 8.01
CA PRO A 40 0.90 7.83 8.00
C PRO A 40 1.26 7.15 9.33
N GLY A 41 1.83 5.96 9.23
CA GLY A 41 2.21 5.11 10.36
C GLY A 41 1.15 4.11 10.81
N MET A 42 -0.13 4.28 10.43
CA MET A 42 -1.16 3.28 10.75
C MET A 42 -0.95 1.99 9.97
N ILE A 43 -1.39 0.88 10.55
CA ILE A 43 -1.49 -0.43 9.89
C ILE A 43 -2.96 -0.75 9.75
N ILE A 44 -3.40 -1.00 8.53
CA ILE A 44 -4.77 -1.43 8.21
C ILE A 44 -4.77 -2.93 7.87
N LYS A 45 -5.88 -3.61 8.12
CA LYS A 45 -6.11 -5.01 7.75
C LYS A 45 -7.20 -5.08 6.70
N GLU A 46 -6.89 -5.63 5.53
CA GLU A 46 -7.87 -5.94 4.50
C GLU A 46 -8.39 -7.37 4.68
N LEU A 47 -9.70 -7.52 4.84
CA LEU A 47 -10.33 -8.83 5.07
C LEU A 47 -10.56 -9.61 3.77
N GLY A 48 -10.72 -8.89 2.67
CA GLY A 48 -10.91 -9.44 1.34
C GLY A 48 -9.62 -9.60 0.55
N TYR A 49 -9.76 -9.99 -0.70
CA TYR A 49 -8.67 -9.91 -1.67
C TYR A 49 -8.46 -8.46 -2.10
N THR A 50 -7.21 -8.06 -2.27
CA THR A 50 -6.86 -6.75 -2.79
C THR A 50 -6.45 -6.85 -4.25
N ASP A 51 -7.36 -6.52 -5.15
CA ASP A 51 -7.03 -6.40 -6.58
C ASP A 51 -6.24 -5.10 -6.81
N ALA A 52 -5.17 -5.21 -7.57
CA ALA A 52 -4.33 -4.08 -7.99
C ALA A 52 -3.72 -4.35 -9.36
N SER A 53 -3.30 -3.29 -10.03
CA SER A 53 -2.59 -3.36 -11.31
C SER A 53 -1.08 -3.24 -11.13
N CYS A 54 -0.30 -4.08 -11.79
CA CYS A 54 1.14 -3.85 -11.96
C CYS A 54 1.47 -2.79 -13.02
N ARG A 55 0.45 -2.29 -13.75
CA ARG A 55 0.59 -1.19 -14.72
C ARG A 55 0.48 0.15 -13.99
N VAL A 56 1.61 0.65 -13.52
CA VAL A 56 1.68 1.95 -12.85
C VAL A 56 1.68 3.04 -13.92
N MET A 57 0.54 3.71 -14.07
CA MET A 57 0.28 4.76 -15.07
C MET A 57 -0.44 5.94 -14.42
N GLY A 58 -0.90 6.90 -15.18
CA GLY A 58 -1.69 8.04 -14.70
C GLY A 58 -2.94 7.59 -13.92
N MET A 59 -3.33 8.37 -12.92
CA MET A 59 -4.50 8.07 -12.09
C MET A 59 -5.79 8.34 -12.85
N VAL A 60 -6.68 7.36 -12.90
CA VAL A 60 -7.99 7.46 -13.55
C VAL A 60 -9.10 7.96 -12.61
N THR A 61 -8.88 7.91 -11.29
CA THR A 61 -9.82 8.34 -10.24
C THR A 61 -9.25 9.47 -9.40
N SER A 62 -9.99 9.91 -8.36
CA SER A 62 -9.57 10.98 -7.44
C SER A 62 -8.48 10.56 -6.46
N HIS A 63 -8.44 9.27 -6.10
CA HIS A 63 -7.49 8.69 -5.15
C HIS A 63 -6.83 7.44 -5.72
N ARG A 64 -5.67 7.09 -5.17
CA ARG A 64 -4.93 5.88 -5.49
C ARG A 64 -4.32 5.29 -4.25
N PHE A 65 -4.44 3.98 -4.09
CA PHE A 65 -3.54 3.21 -3.26
C PHE A 65 -2.32 2.83 -4.10
N ALA A 66 -1.18 3.43 -3.75
CA ALA A 66 0.13 3.14 -4.34
C ALA A 66 0.81 2.09 -3.45
N ILE A 67 0.86 0.84 -3.90
CA ILE A 67 1.22 -0.31 -3.06
C ILE A 67 2.64 -0.78 -3.41
N LEU A 68 3.49 -0.92 -2.40
CA LEU A 68 4.77 -1.60 -2.47
C LEU A 68 4.59 -3.02 -1.92
N SER A 69 4.95 -4.03 -2.70
CA SER A 69 4.85 -5.43 -2.28
C SER A 69 5.88 -6.30 -3.00
N ASN A 70 6.31 -7.36 -2.34
CA ASN A 70 7.13 -8.43 -2.94
C ASN A 70 6.42 -9.78 -2.98
N HIS A 71 5.14 -9.84 -2.60
CA HIS A 71 4.37 -11.09 -2.52
C HIS A 71 2.93 -10.99 -3.03
N MET A 72 2.60 -9.96 -3.84
CA MET A 72 1.36 -9.96 -4.62
C MET A 72 1.37 -11.14 -5.59
N ARG A 73 0.23 -11.80 -5.74
CA ARG A 73 0.04 -12.88 -6.71
C ARG A 73 -0.22 -12.30 -8.08
N ASP A 74 0.60 -12.67 -9.05
CA ASP A 74 0.42 -12.29 -10.45
C ASP A 74 -0.68 -13.18 -11.09
N LEU A 75 -1.75 -12.56 -11.53
CA LEU A 75 -2.88 -13.24 -12.17
C LEU A 75 -3.05 -12.84 -13.65
N ARG A 76 -2.04 -12.21 -14.27
CA ARG A 76 -2.11 -11.77 -15.66
C ARG A 76 -2.34 -12.90 -16.65
N GLU A 77 -1.85 -14.10 -16.36
CA GLU A 77 -2.10 -15.29 -17.19
C GLU A 77 -3.58 -15.71 -17.23
N TYR A 78 -4.37 -15.29 -16.25
CA TYR A 78 -5.81 -15.57 -16.17
C TYR A 78 -6.66 -14.42 -16.71
N GLU A 79 -6.06 -13.37 -17.25
CA GLU A 79 -6.77 -12.28 -17.90
C GLU A 79 -7.18 -12.70 -19.32
N HIS A 80 -8.48 -12.89 -19.53
CA HIS A 80 -9.03 -13.23 -20.83
C HIS A 80 -9.44 -11.97 -21.61
N GLY A 81 -8.43 -11.21 -22.10
CA GLY A 81 -8.65 -10.03 -22.94
C GLY A 81 -8.83 -8.70 -22.18
N THR A 82 -8.72 -8.70 -20.84
CA THR A 82 -8.89 -7.48 -20.04
C THR A 82 -7.63 -6.61 -19.95
N ASN A 83 -6.45 -7.22 -20.00
CA ASN A 83 -5.13 -6.55 -19.98
C ASN A 83 -4.93 -5.51 -18.83
N TRP A 84 -5.59 -5.74 -17.68
CA TRP A 84 -5.49 -4.86 -16.51
C TRP A 84 -4.12 -4.90 -15.83
N GLY A 85 -3.32 -5.94 -16.09
CA GLY A 85 -2.11 -6.22 -15.32
C GLY A 85 -2.45 -6.69 -13.91
N LEU A 86 -3.46 -7.54 -13.79
CA LEU A 86 -4.06 -7.96 -12.52
C LEU A 86 -3.07 -8.68 -11.62
N CYS A 87 -2.93 -8.14 -10.42
CA CYS A 87 -2.22 -8.75 -9.30
C CYS A 87 -3.09 -8.67 -8.05
N VAL A 88 -2.95 -9.65 -7.16
CA VAL A 88 -3.84 -9.77 -6.00
C VAL A 88 -3.04 -10.00 -4.72
N ALA A 89 -3.31 -9.21 -3.67
CA ALA A 89 -2.92 -9.57 -2.32
C ALA A 89 -3.94 -10.53 -1.71
N MET A 90 -3.45 -11.44 -0.90
CA MET A 90 -4.29 -12.44 -0.26
C MET A 90 -5.20 -11.80 0.81
N ARG A 91 -6.25 -12.53 1.18
CA ARG A 91 -7.16 -12.14 2.26
C ARG A 91 -6.42 -12.01 3.57
N ASP A 92 -6.98 -11.19 4.46
CA ASP A 92 -6.43 -10.92 5.79
C ASP A 92 -5.05 -10.25 5.77
N GLY A 93 -4.69 -9.63 4.63
CA GLY A 93 -3.42 -8.92 4.43
C GLY A 93 -3.34 -7.63 5.23
N TYR A 94 -2.13 -7.29 5.67
CA TYR A 94 -1.85 -6.06 6.40
C TYR A 94 -1.09 -5.06 5.54
N PHE A 95 -1.47 -3.78 5.63
CA PHE A 95 -0.80 -2.70 4.91
C PHE A 95 -0.43 -1.58 5.87
N LYS A 96 0.82 -1.14 5.84
CA LYS A 96 1.25 0.06 6.57
C LYS A 96 1.10 1.28 5.67
N VAL A 97 0.42 2.30 6.15
CA VAL A 97 0.36 3.61 5.48
C VAL A 97 1.70 4.29 5.70
N LEU A 98 2.46 4.46 4.63
CA LEU A 98 3.76 5.14 4.67
C LEU A 98 3.61 6.63 4.54
N ASP A 99 2.73 7.08 3.63
CA ASP A 99 2.49 8.49 3.37
C ASP A 99 1.13 8.72 2.69
N VAL A 100 0.64 9.96 2.80
CA VAL A 100 -0.55 10.44 2.07
C VAL A 100 -0.19 11.78 1.47
N TYR A 101 -0.17 11.86 0.15
CA TYR A 101 0.29 13.05 -0.55
C TYR A 101 -0.51 13.33 -1.83
N THR A 102 -0.39 14.54 -2.34
CA THR A 102 -1.07 14.97 -3.57
C THR A 102 -0.09 15.01 -4.73
N PHE A 103 -0.49 14.41 -5.85
CA PHE A 103 0.23 14.47 -7.12
C PHE A 103 -0.75 14.83 -8.24
N LYS A 104 -0.47 15.90 -9.01
CA LYS A 104 -1.34 16.43 -10.10
C LYS A 104 -2.79 16.65 -9.65
N GLY A 105 -3.01 17.15 -8.44
CA GLY A 105 -4.34 17.43 -7.89
C GLY A 105 -5.13 16.21 -7.42
N LYS A 106 -4.54 15.02 -7.44
CA LYS A 106 -5.13 13.75 -6.96
C LYS A 106 -4.36 13.21 -5.78
N THR A 107 -5.03 12.52 -4.86
CA THR A 107 -4.41 11.99 -3.66
C THR A 107 -3.86 10.59 -3.87
N GLN A 108 -2.62 10.36 -3.48
CA GLN A 108 -2.00 9.04 -3.40
C GLN A 108 -1.80 8.64 -1.93
N ILE A 109 -2.21 7.44 -1.59
CA ILE A 109 -2.01 6.80 -0.30
C ILE A 109 -0.95 5.73 -0.52
N LEU A 110 0.28 6.00 -0.07
CA LEU A 110 1.41 5.09 -0.23
C LEU A 110 1.35 4.01 0.85
N LEU A 111 1.25 2.77 0.41
CA LEU A 111 1.11 1.59 1.27
C LEU A 111 2.30 0.65 1.11
N PHE A 112 2.71 0.06 2.22
CA PHE A 112 3.60 -1.08 2.24
C PHE A 112 2.82 -2.34 2.64
N HIS A 113 2.74 -3.32 1.74
CA HIS A 113 2.13 -4.61 1.98
C HIS A 113 3.04 -5.43 2.90
N LEU A 114 2.59 -5.66 4.11
CA LEU A 114 3.34 -6.32 5.17
C LEU A 114 3.31 -7.86 4.98
N PRO A 115 4.28 -8.61 5.55
CA PRO A 115 4.25 -10.06 5.49
C PRO A 115 2.92 -10.67 5.96
N ASP A 116 2.48 -11.74 5.28
CA ASP A 116 1.24 -12.47 5.59
C ASP A 116 1.32 -13.29 6.90
N ASP A 117 2.49 -13.33 7.54
CA ASP A 117 2.75 -14.05 8.80
C ASP A 117 2.93 -13.07 9.98
N GLU A 118 3.18 -13.60 11.18
CA GLU A 118 3.31 -12.82 12.42
C GLU A 118 4.37 -11.70 12.36
N ARG A 119 5.26 -11.69 11.36
CA ARG A 119 6.29 -10.65 11.17
C ARG A 119 5.69 -9.28 10.87
N TRP A 120 4.44 -9.19 10.40
CA TRP A 120 3.76 -7.90 10.24
C TRP A 120 3.74 -7.10 11.55
N LYS A 121 3.73 -7.77 12.71
CA LYS A 121 3.72 -7.12 14.04
C LYS A 121 4.99 -6.33 14.32
N TRP A 122 6.11 -6.67 13.68
CA TRP A 122 7.34 -5.91 13.82
C TRP A 122 7.16 -4.47 13.34
N PHE A 123 6.32 -4.25 12.36
CA PHE A 123 6.06 -2.93 11.77
C PHE A 123 5.18 -2.02 12.63
N ARG A 124 4.61 -2.51 13.73
CA ARG A 124 3.91 -1.68 14.71
C ARG A 124 4.81 -0.64 15.34
N HIS A 125 6.07 -1.01 15.59
CA HIS A 125 7.04 -0.21 16.34
C HIS A 125 8.24 0.21 15.47
N LEU A 126 8.32 -0.28 14.25
CA LEU A 126 9.38 0.05 13.33
C LEU A 126 9.13 1.44 12.76
N ARG A 127 9.67 2.45 13.41
CA ARG A 127 10.41 3.46 12.67
C ARG A 127 11.66 2.74 12.21
N LEU A 128 11.95 2.74 10.92
CA LEU A 128 13.22 2.21 10.40
C LEU A 128 14.36 3.10 10.93
N ILE A 129 14.66 2.94 12.23
CA ILE A 129 15.78 3.60 12.89
C ILE A 129 17.04 2.78 12.54
N LEU A 130 17.46 2.90 11.29
CA LEU A 130 18.87 2.75 10.99
C LEU A 130 19.51 4.08 11.41
N ARG A 131 20.42 4.06 12.36
CA ARG A 131 21.29 5.08 12.98
C ARG A 131 21.21 6.55 12.49
N ASP A 132 20.51 6.83 11.39
CA ASP A 132 20.27 8.14 10.80
C ASP A 132 18.77 8.32 10.64
N GLN A 133 18.18 9.30 11.30
CA GLN A 133 16.74 9.59 11.34
C GLN A 133 16.12 9.88 9.96
N ASN A 134 16.93 10.03 8.92
CA ASN A 134 16.50 10.42 7.59
C ASN A 134 16.32 9.25 6.60
N ILE A 135 16.70 8.02 6.93
CA ILE A 135 16.66 6.92 5.95
C ILE A 135 15.24 6.51 5.62
N GLU A 136 14.33 6.46 6.60
CA GLU A 136 12.92 6.13 6.34
C GLU A 136 12.26 7.21 5.47
N GLU A 137 12.49 8.48 5.77
CA GLU A 137 11.98 9.61 4.99
C GLU A 137 12.55 9.61 3.57
N GLN A 138 13.84 9.36 3.41
CA GLN A 138 14.48 9.25 2.09
C GLN A 138 13.91 8.09 1.28
N TRP A 139 13.71 6.92 1.91
CA TRP A 139 13.13 5.76 1.23
C TRP A 139 11.69 6.03 0.79
N ILE A 140 10.86 6.65 1.64
CA ILE A 140 9.49 7.07 1.31
C ILE A 140 9.51 8.06 0.15
N ASP A 141 10.38 9.06 0.18
CA ASP A 141 10.53 10.06 -0.88
C ASP A 141 10.96 9.43 -2.21
N ASP A 142 11.89 8.49 -2.18
CA ASP A 142 12.31 7.75 -3.38
C ASP A 142 11.17 6.88 -3.95
N CYS A 143 10.36 6.26 -3.08
CA CYS A 143 9.17 5.53 -3.51
C CYS A 143 8.15 6.46 -4.16
N ARG A 144 7.88 7.63 -3.56
CA ARG A 144 7.00 8.66 -4.13
C ARG A 144 7.46 9.05 -5.53
N LYS A 145 8.72 9.43 -5.68
CA LYS A 145 9.32 9.82 -6.98
C LYS A 145 9.15 8.74 -8.04
N ARG A 146 9.31 7.47 -7.68
CA ARG A 146 9.11 6.34 -8.61
C ARG A 146 7.64 6.23 -9.05
N PHE A 147 6.68 6.34 -8.13
CA PHE A 147 5.26 6.35 -8.48
C PHE A 147 4.89 7.56 -9.33
N GLU A 148 5.37 8.75 -8.96
CA GLU A 148 5.14 9.99 -9.72
C GLU A 148 5.70 9.91 -11.13
N TYR A 149 6.93 9.39 -11.30
CA TYR A 149 7.53 9.21 -12.62
C TYR A 149 6.69 8.30 -13.52
N LYS A 150 6.26 7.14 -13.02
CA LYS A 150 5.41 6.21 -13.78
C LYS A 150 4.00 6.75 -14.00
N SER A 151 3.46 7.51 -13.06
CA SER A 151 2.15 8.15 -13.16
C SER A 151 2.09 9.33 -14.15
N GLN A 152 3.18 9.62 -14.84
CA GLN A 152 3.18 10.55 -15.98
C GLN A 152 2.72 9.89 -17.27
N LEU A 153 2.77 8.55 -17.36
CA LEU A 153 2.27 7.81 -18.52
C LEU A 153 0.74 7.89 -18.58
N GLU A 154 0.21 8.05 -19.77
CA GLU A 154 -1.24 7.99 -19.96
C GLU A 154 -1.77 6.60 -19.63
N PRO A 155 -2.88 6.49 -18.90
CA PRO A 155 -3.48 5.20 -18.58
C PRO A 155 -4.01 4.54 -19.86
N ILE A 156 -3.83 3.22 -19.96
CA ILE A 156 -4.42 2.46 -21.06
C ILE A 156 -5.95 2.39 -20.90
N PRO A 157 -6.71 2.23 -21.99
CA PRO A 157 -8.17 2.19 -21.94
C PRO A 157 -8.74 1.14 -20.99
N GLU A 158 -8.07 0.00 -20.86
CA GLU A 158 -8.49 -1.12 -20.02
C GLU A 158 -8.55 -0.76 -18.52
N LEU A 159 -7.68 0.14 -18.06
CA LEU A 159 -7.71 0.64 -16.68
C LEU A 159 -8.80 1.70 -16.43
N CYS A 160 -9.43 2.19 -17.52
CA CYS A 160 -10.52 3.17 -17.45
C CYS A 160 -11.90 2.52 -17.57
N THR A 161 -11.99 1.20 -17.69
CA THR A 161 -13.25 0.49 -17.84
C THR A 161 -14.05 0.46 -16.54
N ASP A 162 -15.38 0.49 -16.65
CA ASP A 162 -16.28 0.40 -15.49
C ASP A 162 -16.05 -0.89 -14.70
N ASP A 163 -15.75 -2.00 -15.38
CA ASP A 163 -15.47 -3.30 -14.74
C ASP A 163 -14.23 -3.22 -13.84
N TRP A 164 -13.15 -2.60 -14.33
CA TRP A 164 -11.94 -2.41 -13.53
C TRP A 164 -12.19 -1.46 -12.35
N LEU A 165 -12.86 -0.34 -12.60
CA LEU A 165 -13.16 0.66 -11.57
C LEU A 165 -14.10 0.10 -10.50
N ALA A 166 -15.12 -0.69 -10.88
CA ALA A 166 -16.00 -1.37 -9.94
C ALA A 166 -15.23 -2.37 -9.06
N ARG A 167 -14.28 -3.11 -9.64
CA ARG A 167 -13.41 -4.04 -8.92
C ARG A 167 -12.55 -3.34 -7.86
N CYS A 168 -12.16 -2.10 -8.13
CA CYS A 168 -11.32 -1.28 -7.25
C CYS A 168 -12.12 -0.32 -6.35
N ALA A 169 -13.45 -0.32 -6.38
CA ALA A 169 -14.28 0.72 -5.78
C ALA A 169 -14.24 0.81 -4.26
N TRP A 170 -13.86 -0.27 -3.55
CA TRP A 170 -13.90 -0.29 -2.09
C TRP A 170 -12.63 0.24 -1.46
N PRO A 171 -12.76 1.05 -0.39
CA PRO A 171 -11.64 1.50 0.44
C PRO A 171 -10.93 0.31 1.08
N LEU A 172 -9.61 0.28 1.05
CA LEU A 172 -8.82 -0.78 1.70
C LEU A 172 -8.92 -0.70 3.22
N GLY A 173 -9.02 -1.86 3.86
CA GLY A 173 -9.07 -1.99 5.31
C GLY A 173 -10.40 -1.59 5.95
N MET A 174 -11.42 -1.31 5.15
CA MET A 174 -12.75 -0.99 5.67
C MET A 174 -13.49 -2.28 6.02
N ASN A 175 -13.88 -2.41 7.29
CA ASN A 175 -14.68 -3.55 7.76
C ASN A 175 -16.16 -3.42 7.36
N GLY A 176 -16.95 -4.48 7.59
CA GLY A 176 -18.37 -4.52 7.27
C GLY A 176 -19.25 -3.48 8.00
N PHE A 177 -18.68 -2.74 8.97
CA PHE A 177 -19.34 -1.64 9.69
C PHE A 177 -18.90 -0.26 9.18
N GLY A 178 -18.18 -0.19 8.06
CA GLY A 178 -17.69 1.07 7.48
C GLY A 178 -16.58 1.73 8.30
N LYS A 179 -15.82 0.97 9.08
CA LYS A 179 -14.70 1.47 9.89
C LYS A 179 -13.37 0.92 9.37
N ILE A 180 -12.35 1.76 9.43
CA ILE A 180 -10.95 1.37 9.22
C ILE A 180 -10.30 1.31 10.60
N GLU A 181 -9.84 0.12 11.00
CA GLU A 181 -9.19 -0.11 12.28
C GLU A 181 -7.67 0.05 12.14
N ASN A 182 -7.05 0.69 13.13
CA ASN A 182 -5.59 0.82 13.18
C ASN A 182 -5.01 -0.31 14.02
N TYR A 183 -4.28 -1.21 13.39
CA TYR A 183 -3.53 -2.31 14.03
C TYR A 183 -2.09 -1.92 14.39
N GLY A 184 -1.68 -0.71 14.04
CA GLY A 184 -0.41 -0.11 14.44
C GLY A 184 -0.37 0.27 15.92
N PHE A 185 0.72 0.92 16.31
CA PHE A 185 0.86 1.45 17.66
C PHE A 185 -0.12 2.62 17.87
N VAL A 186 -0.99 2.49 18.86
CA VAL A 186 -1.71 3.63 19.44
C VAL A 186 -0.87 4.08 20.64
N PRO A 187 -0.33 5.31 20.66
CA PRO A 187 0.26 5.84 21.88
C PRO A 187 -0.78 5.75 23.00
N GLU A 188 -0.43 5.15 24.14
CA GLU A 188 -1.25 5.28 25.34
C GLU A 188 -1.40 6.77 25.61
N GLU A 189 -2.62 7.27 25.66
CA GLU A 189 -2.91 8.63 26.10
C GLU A 189 -2.35 8.77 27.52
N THR A 190 -1.30 9.57 27.67
CA THR A 190 -0.72 9.96 28.96
C THR A 190 -1.55 11.03 29.65
#